data_bb68d12aff6081dbdfd5db79b6c5f31d
#
_entry.id   bb68d12aff6081dbdfd5db79b6c5f31d
#
_cell.length_a   1.000
_cell.length_b   1.000
_cell.length_c   1.000
_cell.angle_alpha   90.00
_cell.angle_beta   90.00
_cell.angle_gamma   90.00
#
_symmetry.space_group_name_H-M   'P 1'
#
loop_
_entity.id
_entity.type
_entity.pdbx_description
1 polymer ?
#
loop_
_entity_poly.entity_id
_entity_poly.type
_entity_poly.pdbx_seq_one_letter_code
_entity_poly.pdbx_strand_id
1 'polypeptide(L)'
;MLARVLLGAIALALCVPVPAQAQSIRDQQWHLDALGVPKAHEHSRGKGVVVAVVDSGVDDTAPDLAGGAVVPGAGFGTAAGTTGTRDTDGHGTAMAALIAGRGVSGGALGVAPEATILPVSVGADGEKFTTTAVAEGITWAVDHGADVVNLSLTSEATLTPDLLRAVNHAFDHDVVVVAGTGNDGVEHIGAPANIRGVLAVAGTERDLVPWSDSNTGPETVLAAPAKGIVSAVPKSVVDTGYAEMDGTSAATALVSGAAALVRAAYPDMNAASVVNRLITTATDADVPGRDDVTGFGQVDPFAAITADVADVARNPLAPAPRTTAAPVPSSATPVRERALNGPAWSGGARAGVVLGGLLAILVGVTVTGLLLSRVRRPVSPPLPPRAEIPPPPEEFWNRTRW
;
A
#
# COMPACT_ATOMS: atom_id res chain seq x y z
N MET A 1 25.75 80.52 35.34
CA MET A 1 25.24 79.17 35.72
C MET A 1 24.42 78.65 34.55
N LEU A 2 25.00 77.80 33.72
CA LEU A 2 24.32 77.20 32.54
C LEU A 2 23.64 75.90 32.97
N ALA A 3 22.31 75.88 32.81
CA ALA A 3 21.53 74.66 32.96
C ALA A 3 21.59 73.83 31.63
N ARG A 4 22.16 72.62 31.70
CA ARG A 4 22.15 71.66 30.58
C ARG A 4 20.81 70.89 30.62
N VAL A 5 19.98 71.08 29.60
CA VAL A 5 18.77 70.28 29.35
C VAL A 5 19.24 69.07 28.51
N LEU A 6 19.18 67.87 29.07
CA LEU A 6 19.36 66.61 28.36
C LEU A 6 18.01 66.24 27.72
N LEU A 7 17.90 66.28 26.38
CA LEU A 7 16.81 65.66 25.64
C LEU A 7 17.09 64.18 25.47
N GLY A 8 16.37 63.31 26.18
CA GLY A 8 16.36 61.88 25.97
C GLY A 8 15.40 61.53 24.83
N ALA A 9 15.91 61.20 23.68
CA ALA A 9 15.11 60.63 22.58
C ALA A 9 14.80 59.15 22.90
N ILE A 10 13.53 58.89 23.26
CA ILE A 10 13.00 57.51 23.37
C ILE A 10 12.69 57.05 21.96
N ALA A 11 13.55 56.18 21.41
CA ALA A 11 13.28 55.47 20.17
C ALA A 11 12.22 54.37 20.44
N LEU A 12 10.95 54.68 20.14
CA LEU A 12 9.89 53.69 20.17
C LEU A 12 10.02 52.79 18.92
N ALA A 13 10.65 51.62 19.10
CA ALA A 13 10.69 50.60 18.06
C ALA A 13 9.27 50.05 17.84
N LEU A 14 8.64 50.50 16.79
CA LEU A 14 7.40 49.90 16.28
C LEU A 14 7.70 48.50 15.80
N CYS A 15 7.49 47.49 16.66
CA CYS A 15 7.35 46.10 16.22
C CYS A 15 6.09 46.01 15.37
N VAL A 16 6.21 46.20 14.06
CA VAL A 16 5.17 45.85 13.11
C VAL A 16 5.10 44.30 13.12
N PRO A 17 3.98 43.69 13.53
CA PRO A 17 3.82 42.24 13.41
C PRO A 17 3.92 41.89 11.92
N VAL A 18 4.97 41.14 11.54
CA VAL A 18 5.03 40.53 10.22
C VAL A 18 3.87 39.54 10.18
N PRO A 19 2.91 39.68 9.24
CA PRO A 19 1.84 38.72 9.13
C PRO A 19 2.47 37.30 8.96
N ALA A 20 2.11 36.39 9.84
CA ALA A 20 2.48 34.99 9.67
C ALA A 20 1.91 34.58 8.31
N GLN A 21 2.79 34.31 7.34
CA GLN A 21 2.35 33.73 6.07
C GLN A 21 1.71 32.39 6.39
N ALA A 22 0.48 32.17 5.92
CA ALA A 22 -0.14 30.88 6.01
C ALA A 22 0.79 29.85 5.30
N GLN A 23 1.13 28.77 5.99
CA GLN A 23 1.92 27.70 5.40
C GLN A 23 1.18 27.17 4.16
N SER A 24 1.91 27.04 3.05
CA SER A 24 1.38 26.38 1.86
C SER A 24 1.16 24.88 2.13
N ILE A 25 0.38 24.22 1.30
CA ILE A 25 0.23 22.75 1.38
C ILE A 25 1.59 22.08 1.17
N ARG A 26 2.40 22.59 0.22
CA ARG A 26 3.77 22.07 0.01
C ARG A 26 4.65 22.16 1.27
N ASP A 27 4.53 23.22 2.05
CA ASP A 27 5.32 23.37 3.30
C ASP A 27 4.90 22.35 4.37
N GLN A 28 3.71 21.78 4.28
CA GLN A 28 3.20 20.75 5.18
C GLN A 28 3.60 19.33 4.73
N GLN A 29 4.08 19.17 3.49
CA GLN A 29 4.50 17.89 2.92
C GLN A 29 5.93 17.52 3.35
N TRP A 30 6.14 17.30 4.64
CA TRP A 30 7.43 16.95 5.23
C TRP A 30 8.07 15.69 4.60
N HIS A 31 7.22 14.76 4.17
CA HIS A 31 7.62 13.49 3.57
C HIS A 31 8.45 13.65 2.30
N LEU A 32 8.22 14.69 1.52
CA LEU A 32 9.01 14.95 0.31
C LEU A 32 10.45 15.36 0.64
N ASP A 33 10.62 16.12 1.72
CA ASP A 33 11.95 16.55 2.17
C ASP A 33 12.69 15.39 2.85
N ALA A 34 11.97 14.56 3.64
CA ALA A 34 12.51 13.35 4.25
C ALA A 34 12.99 12.31 3.22
N LEU A 35 12.33 12.21 2.06
CA LEU A 35 12.71 11.34 0.95
C LEU A 35 13.71 12.00 -0.03
N GLY A 36 14.18 13.21 0.23
CA GLY A 36 15.11 13.91 -0.67
C GLY A 36 14.52 14.21 -2.06
N VAL A 37 13.19 14.25 -2.20
CA VAL A 37 12.51 14.46 -3.47
C VAL A 37 12.94 15.75 -4.18
N PRO A 38 13.17 16.90 -3.49
CA PRO A 38 13.67 18.10 -4.17
C PRO A 38 15.01 17.89 -4.91
N LYS A 39 15.91 17.08 -4.36
CA LYS A 39 17.16 16.73 -5.04
C LYS A 39 16.95 15.76 -6.19
N ALA A 40 16.06 14.79 -6.02
CA ALA A 40 15.70 13.86 -7.10
C ALA A 40 15.10 14.58 -8.31
N HIS A 41 14.33 15.66 -8.08
CA HIS A 41 13.73 16.48 -9.13
C HIS A 41 14.76 17.25 -10.00
N GLU A 42 16.00 17.40 -9.55
CA GLU A 42 17.09 17.96 -10.37
C GLU A 42 17.51 16.99 -11.49
N HIS A 43 17.17 15.69 -11.36
CA HIS A 43 17.55 14.62 -12.30
C HIS A 43 16.36 14.02 -13.03
N SER A 44 15.22 13.84 -12.37
CA SER A 44 14.03 13.24 -12.97
C SER A 44 12.76 13.77 -12.29
N ARG A 45 11.68 13.92 -13.06
CA ARG A 45 10.36 14.32 -12.57
C ARG A 45 9.26 13.34 -12.98
N GLY A 46 9.64 12.16 -13.53
CA GLY A 46 8.70 11.11 -13.92
C GLY A 46 8.12 11.26 -15.33
N LYS A 47 8.66 12.16 -16.16
CA LYS A 47 8.13 12.43 -17.51
C LYS A 47 8.16 11.20 -18.40
N GLY A 48 7.00 10.92 -19.04
CA GLY A 48 6.85 9.81 -19.98
C GLY A 48 6.48 8.48 -19.33
N VAL A 49 6.39 8.41 -18.01
CA VAL A 49 6.01 7.21 -17.26
C VAL A 49 4.53 7.23 -16.92
N VAL A 50 3.86 6.11 -17.10
CA VAL A 50 2.45 5.89 -16.76
C VAL A 50 2.35 5.11 -15.45
N VAL A 51 1.72 5.69 -14.43
CA VAL A 51 1.45 5.03 -13.16
C VAL A 51 -0.05 4.74 -13.06
N ALA A 52 -0.41 3.48 -13.05
CA ALA A 52 -1.78 3.07 -12.79
C ALA A 52 -2.07 3.14 -11.28
N VAL A 53 -3.15 3.81 -10.91
CA VAL A 53 -3.68 3.86 -9.54
C VAL A 53 -4.93 2.99 -9.49
N VAL A 54 -4.79 1.77 -8.97
CA VAL A 54 -5.89 0.82 -8.82
C VAL A 54 -6.50 1.02 -7.43
N ASP A 55 -7.61 1.79 -7.39
CA ASP A 55 -8.14 2.37 -6.16
C ASP A 55 -9.64 2.75 -6.30
N SER A 56 -10.14 3.70 -5.50
CA SER A 56 -11.52 4.23 -5.56
C SER A 56 -11.83 5.05 -6.83
N GLY A 57 -10.81 5.45 -7.57
CA GLY A 57 -10.87 6.37 -8.71
C GLY A 57 -9.97 7.58 -8.47
N VAL A 58 -9.91 8.51 -9.43
CA VAL A 58 -9.10 9.73 -9.31
C VAL A 58 -9.90 10.92 -9.83
N ASP A 59 -10.11 11.95 -9.02
CA ASP A 59 -10.73 13.20 -9.47
C ASP A 59 -9.74 14.00 -10.34
N ASP A 60 -9.93 13.96 -11.64
CA ASP A 60 -9.10 14.68 -12.63
C ASP A 60 -9.30 16.20 -12.60
N THR A 61 -10.27 16.70 -11.82
CA THR A 61 -10.53 18.13 -11.60
C THR A 61 -9.81 18.68 -10.37
N ALA A 62 -9.22 17.83 -9.53
CA ALA A 62 -8.42 18.27 -8.39
C ALA A 62 -7.29 19.21 -8.86
N PRO A 63 -7.07 20.38 -8.22
CA PRO A 63 -6.18 21.44 -8.72
C PRO A 63 -4.77 20.97 -9.06
N ASP A 64 -4.23 20.07 -8.25
CA ASP A 64 -2.86 19.57 -8.41
C ASP A 64 -2.74 18.41 -9.42
N LEU A 65 -3.85 17.85 -9.87
CA LEU A 65 -3.94 16.82 -10.91
C LEU A 65 -4.49 17.34 -12.24
N ALA A 66 -5.16 18.48 -12.21
CA ALA A 66 -5.73 19.10 -13.40
C ALA A 66 -4.65 19.44 -14.45
N GLY A 67 -5.08 19.55 -15.72
CA GLY A 67 -4.19 19.96 -16.83
C GLY A 67 -3.35 18.82 -17.40
N GLY A 68 -3.85 17.57 -17.36
CA GLY A 68 -3.28 16.44 -18.11
C GLY A 68 -2.35 15.53 -17.29
N ALA A 69 -2.37 15.62 -15.95
CA ALA A 69 -1.73 14.61 -15.12
C ALA A 69 -2.50 13.29 -15.16
N VAL A 70 -3.82 13.32 -15.34
CA VAL A 70 -4.72 12.16 -15.34
C VAL A 70 -5.27 11.95 -16.75
N VAL A 71 -5.20 10.73 -17.24
CA VAL A 71 -5.80 10.31 -18.51
C VAL A 71 -7.07 9.49 -18.25
N PRO A 72 -7.98 9.34 -19.23
CA PRO A 72 -9.10 8.43 -19.06
C PRO A 72 -8.64 6.99 -18.80
N GLY A 73 -9.18 6.38 -17.76
CA GLY A 73 -8.92 5.01 -17.38
C GLY A 73 -10.14 4.11 -17.47
N ALA A 74 -10.34 3.23 -16.49
CA ALA A 74 -11.46 2.30 -16.46
C ALA A 74 -12.00 2.06 -15.03
N GLY A 75 -13.22 1.51 -14.96
CA GLY A 75 -13.83 1.04 -13.73
C GLY A 75 -14.18 -0.44 -13.79
N PHE A 76 -14.05 -1.12 -12.65
CA PHE A 76 -14.33 -2.55 -12.45
C PHE A 76 -15.16 -2.76 -11.19
N GLY A 77 -15.73 -3.95 -11.03
CA GLY A 77 -16.61 -4.21 -9.90
C GLY A 77 -17.82 -3.27 -9.89
N THR A 78 -18.05 -2.57 -8.78
CA THR A 78 -19.16 -1.60 -8.64
C THR A 78 -18.93 -0.32 -9.46
N ALA A 79 -17.69 -0.03 -9.85
CA ALA A 79 -17.34 1.10 -10.73
C ALA A 79 -17.38 0.75 -12.23
N ALA A 80 -17.81 -0.47 -12.60
CA ALA A 80 -17.80 -0.94 -13.98
C ALA A 80 -18.48 0.03 -14.97
N GLY A 81 -17.84 0.24 -16.13
CA GLY A 81 -18.34 1.14 -17.17
C GLY A 81 -18.00 2.62 -16.98
N THR A 82 -17.24 2.98 -15.96
CA THR A 82 -16.71 4.34 -15.75
C THR A 82 -15.30 4.49 -16.37
N THR A 83 -14.84 5.72 -16.48
CA THR A 83 -13.47 6.05 -16.91
C THR A 83 -12.47 6.13 -15.73
N GLY A 84 -12.90 5.81 -14.51
CA GLY A 84 -12.08 5.95 -13.30
C GLY A 84 -11.71 7.39 -12.93
N THR A 85 -12.14 8.41 -13.69
CA THR A 85 -11.77 9.82 -13.47
C THR A 85 -12.71 10.54 -12.49
N ARG A 86 -13.49 9.80 -11.72
CA ARG A 86 -14.31 10.30 -10.64
C ARG A 86 -13.99 9.54 -9.36
N ASP A 87 -13.85 10.28 -8.28
CA ASP A 87 -13.59 9.72 -6.96
C ASP A 87 -14.53 10.35 -5.94
N THR A 88 -15.35 9.54 -5.31
CA THR A 88 -16.30 9.96 -4.27
C THR A 88 -15.84 9.61 -2.87
N ASP A 89 -14.80 8.78 -2.77
CA ASP A 89 -14.15 8.39 -1.53
C ASP A 89 -13.01 9.37 -1.18
N GLY A 90 -12.16 9.68 -2.15
CA GLY A 90 -11.02 10.59 -2.03
C GLY A 90 -9.68 9.88 -1.87
N HIS A 91 -9.67 8.58 -1.57
CA HIS A 91 -8.44 7.83 -1.34
C HIS A 91 -7.59 7.73 -2.61
N GLY A 92 -8.15 7.29 -3.72
CA GLY A 92 -7.41 7.17 -4.97
C GLY A 92 -6.88 8.51 -5.51
N THR A 93 -7.63 9.60 -5.33
CA THR A 93 -7.17 10.97 -5.66
C THR A 93 -5.96 11.35 -4.80
N ALA A 94 -6.00 11.03 -3.51
CA ALA A 94 -4.89 11.31 -2.61
C ALA A 94 -3.64 10.54 -3.01
N MET A 95 -3.76 9.27 -3.37
CA MET A 95 -2.64 8.45 -3.86
C MET A 95 -2.08 9.00 -5.18
N ALA A 96 -2.95 9.35 -6.13
CA ALA A 96 -2.54 9.95 -7.40
C ALA A 96 -1.79 11.27 -7.21
N ALA A 97 -2.22 12.11 -6.25
CA ALA A 97 -1.56 13.38 -5.95
C ALA A 97 -0.20 13.18 -5.24
N LEU A 98 -0.04 12.18 -4.37
CA LEU A 98 1.25 11.81 -3.79
C LEU A 98 2.24 11.32 -4.87
N ILE A 99 1.74 10.65 -5.90
CA ILE A 99 2.55 10.20 -7.04
C ILE A 99 2.88 11.38 -7.97
N ALA A 100 1.87 12.09 -8.49
CA ALA A 100 2.01 13.00 -9.63
C ALA A 100 1.36 14.39 -9.44
N GLY A 101 1.08 14.79 -8.21
CA GLY A 101 0.59 16.14 -7.90
C GLY A 101 1.57 17.21 -8.40
N ARG A 102 1.07 18.26 -9.04
CA ARG A 102 1.89 19.29 -9.70
C ARG A 102 2.26 20.45 -8.81
N GLY A 103 1.74 20.52 -7.58
CA GLY A 103 2.04 21.58 -6.61
C GLY A 103 1.59 22.96 -7.06
N VAL A 104 0.48 23.07 -7.76
CA VAL A 104 0.00 24.33 -8.36
C VAL A 104 -0.22 25.36 -7.25
N SER A 105 0.41 26.53 -7.39
CA SER A 105 0.29 27.64 -6.42
C SER A 105 0.60 27.25 -4.96
N GLY A 106 1.55 26.33 -4.76
CA GLY A 106 1.91 25.85 -3.41
C GLY A 106 0.97 24.77 -2.88
N GLY A 107 0.23 24.10 -3.76
CA GLY A 107 -0.59 22.93 -3.48
C GLY A 107 0.22 21.65 -3.28
N ALA A 108 -0.44 20.49 -3.37
CA ALA A 108 0.19 19.18 -3.18
C ALA A 108 1.12 18.81 -4.34
N LEU A 109 2.41 18.66 -4.03
CA LEU A 109 3.42 18.19 -4.96
C LEU A 109 3.59 16.68 -4.80
N GLY A 110 3.63 15.95 -5.91
CA GLY A 110 3.92 14.53 -5.94
C GLY A 110 5.41 14.22 -6.09
N VAL A 111 5.78 12.96 -5.86
CA VAL A 111 7.15 12.48 -6.03
C VAL A 111 7.57 12.53 -7.50
N ALA A 112 6.67 12.21 -8.44
CA ALA A 112 6.91 12.21 -9.88
C ALA A 112 5.90 13.14 -10.59
N PRO A 113 6.01 14.49 -10.45
CA PRO A 113 4.96 15.43 -10.84
C PRO A 113 4.77 15.56 -12.37
N GLU A 114 5.61 14.94 -13.19
CA GLU A 114 5.47 14.88 -14.64
C GLU A 114 5.07 13.48 -15.15
N ALA A 115 4.82 12.53 -14.24
CA ALA A 115 4.23 11.25 -14.60
C ALA A 115 2.75 11.41 -15.00
N THR A 116 2.26 10.44 -15.75
CA THR A 116 0.85 10.33 -16.13
C THR A 116 0.15 9.33 -15.20
N ILE A 117 -0.99 9.70 -14.65
CA ILE A 117 -1.83 8.82 -13.86
C ILE A 117 -2.87 8.16 -14.76
N LEU A 118 -2.91 6.82 -14.71
CA LEU A 118 -3.93 5.98 -15.32
C LEU A 118 -4.88 5.49 -14.22
N PRO A 119 -6.07 6.10 -14.04
CA PRO A 119 -6.98 5.73 -12.97
C PRO A 119 -7.69 4.41 -13.27
N VAL A 120 -7.69 3.51 -12.30
CA VAL A 120 -8.40 2.23 -12.36
C VAL A 120 -9.28 2.12 -11.11
N SER A 121 -10.55 2.48 -11.26
CA SER A 121 -11.51 2.39 -10.16
C SER A 121 -11.99 0.95 -9.98
N VAL A 122 -11.77 0.36 -8.80
CA VAL A 122 -12.17 -1.02 -8.47
C VAL A 122 -13.31 -1.10 -7.46
N GLY A 123 -13.80 0.04 -7.03
CA GLY A 123 -14.96 0.20 -6.14
C GLY A 123 -15.40 1.66 -6.13
N ALA A 124 -16.65 1.91 -5.78
CA ALA A 124 -17.21 3.24 -5.67
C ALA A 124 -17.93 3.39 -4.32
N ASP A 125 -18.07 4.64 -3.86
CA ASP A 125 -18.92 5.02 -2.72
C ASP A 125 -18.60 4.31 -1.39
N GLY A 126 -17.30 4.09 -1.08
CA GLY A 126 -16.86 3.48 0.18
C GLY A 126 -17.15 1.97 0.29
N GLU A 127 -17.46 1.31 -0.82
CA GLU A 127 -17.62 -0.14 -0.84
C GLU A 127 -16.26 -0.85 -0.79
N LYS A 128 -16.26 -2.04 -0.17
CA LYS A 128 -15.05 -2.88 -0.13
C LYS A 128 -14.70 -3.38 -1.52
N PHE A 129 -13.43 -3.25 -1.88
CA PHE A 129 -12.90 -3.80 -3.12
C PHE A 129 -13.02 -5.32 -3.15
N THR A 130 -13.40 -5.89 -4.30
CA THR A 130 -13.33 -7.32 -4.51
C THR A 130 -11.98 -7.70 -5.12
N THR A 131 -11.42 -8.84 -4.73
CA THR A 131 -10.16 -9.34 -5.32
C THR A 131 -10.27 -9.56 -6.83
N THR A 132 -11.46 -9.89 -7.33
CA THR A 132 -11.73 -10.03 -8.77
C THR A 132 -11.63 -8.67 -9.48
N ALA A 133 -12.26 -7.62 -8.96
CA ALA A 133 -12.18 -6.28 -9.56
C ALA A 133 -10.74 -5.75 -9.57
N VAL A 134 -9.99 -6.00 -8.48
CA VAL A 134 -8.57 -5.63 -8.41
C VAL A 134 -7.75 -6.40 -9.45
N ALA A 135 -7.96 -7.71 -9.61
CA ALA A 135 -7.26 -8.52 -10.60
C ALA A 135 -7.56 -8.09 -12.05
N GLU A 136 -8.83 -7.82 -12.34
CA GLU A 136 -9.27 -7.27 -13.64
C GLU A 136 -8.65 -5.90 -13.90
N GLY A 137 -8.64 -5.03 -12.88
CA GLY A 137 -8.06 -3.69 -12.96
C GLY A 137 -6.55 -3.72 -13.21
N ILE A 138 -5.81 -4.58 -12.52
CA ILE A 138 -4.36 -4.77 -12.75
C ILE A 138 -4.10 -5.22 -14.19
N THR A 139 -4.81 -6.26 -14.65
CA THR A 139 -4.65 -6.79 -16.01
C THR A 139 -4.92 -5.71 -17.03
N TRP A 140 -6.03 -4.97 -16.86
CA TRP A 140 -6.38 -3.88 -17.75
C TRP A 140 -5.32 -2.77 -17.77
N ALA A 141 -4.81 -2.36 -16.61
CA ALA A 141 -3.77 -1.32 -16.49
C ALA A 141 -2.50 -1.70 -17.26
N VAL A 142 -2.05 -2.95 -17.12
CA VAL A 142 -0.90 -3.50 -17.85
C VAL A 142 -1.14 -3.46 -19.36
N ASP A 143 -2.28 -3.95 -19.82
CA ASP A 143 -2.65 -3.98 -21.24
C ASP A 143 -2.83 -2.58 -21.84
N HIS A 144 -2.96 -1.55 -21.00
CA HIS A 144 -3.09 -0.13 -21.40
C HIS A 144 -1.83 0.70 -21.12
N GLY A 145 -0.68 0.03 -20.94
CA GLY A 145 0.62 0.66 -20.95
C GLY A 145 1.04 1.29 -19.62
N ALA A 146 0.57 0.74 -18.50
CA ALA A 146 1.11 1.10 -17.20
C ALA A 146 2.57 0.63 -17.08
N ASP A 147 3.47 1.51 -16.63
CA ASP A 147 4.85 1.19 -16.28
C ASP A 147 4.98 0.80 -14.81
N VAL A 148 4.11 1.35 -13.98
CA VAL A 148 4.03 1.10 -12.53
C VAL A 148 2.57 0.91 -12.16
N VAL A 149 2.26 -0.08 -11.34
CA VAL A 149 0.94 -0.30 -10.74
C VAL A 149 1.01 -0.04 -9.25
N ASN A 150 0.29 0.96 -8.79
CA ASN A 150 0.10 1.31 -7.39
C ASN A 150 -1.14 0.61 -6.84
N LEU A 151 -0.95 -0.17 -5.77
CA LEU A 151 -1.99 -0.91 -5.06
C LEU A 151 -2.01 -0.48 -3.59
N SER A 152 -2.57 0.72 -3.35
CA SER A 152 -2.74 1.25 -1.99
C SER A 152 -3.93 0.60 -1.29
N LEU A 153 -4.00 -0.72 -1.37
CA LEU A 153 -5.06 -1.56 -0.84
C LEU A 153 -4.48 -2.90 -0.34
N THR A 154 -5.13 -3.44 0.65
CA THR A 154 -4.74 -4.72 1.25
C THR A 154 -5.99 -5.55 1.54
N SER A 155 -5.90 -6.85 1.39
CA SER A 155 -6.94 -7.80 1.75
C SER A 155 -6.37 -8.84 2.72
N GLU A 156 -7.02 -9.00 3.87
CA GLU A 156 -6.77 -10.13 4.76
C GLU A 156 -7.17 -11.46 4.10
N ALA A 157 -7.95 -11.39 3.03
CA ALA A 157 -8.40 -12.56 2.30
C ALA A 157 -7.22 -13.32 1.69
N THR A 158 -7.37 -14.62 1.61
CA THR A 158 -6.42 -15.52 0.98
C THR A 158 -6.10 -15.07 -0.45
N LEU A 159 -4.82 -15.11 -0.82
CA LEU A 159 -4.36 -14.90 -2.19
C LEU A 159 -5.20 -15.71 -3.17
N THR A 160 -5.91 -15.04 -4.06
CA THR A 160 -6.73 -15.70 -5.08
C THR A 160 -5.91 -16.04 -6.33
N PRO A 161 -6.24 -17.13 -7.05
CA PRO A 161 -5.55 -17.45 -8.30
C PRO A 161 -5.65 -16.34 -9.35
N ASP A 162 -6.74 -15.57 -9.36
CA ASP A 162 -6.96 -14.48 -10.32
C ASP A 162 -6.01 -13.32 -10.02
N LEU A 163 -5.89 -12.92 -8.76
CA LEU A 163 -4.97 -11.86 -8.35
C LEU A 163 -3.51 -12.25 -8.61
N LEU A 164 -3.13 -13.51 -8.31
CA LEU A 164 -1.79 -14.01 -8.63
C LEU A 164 -1.51 -13.99 -10.14
N ARG A 165 -2.49 -14.35 -10.98
CA ARG A 165 -2.34 -14.28 -12.44
C ARG A 165 -2.18 -12.83 -12.92
N ALA A 166 -2.96 -11.90 -12.40
CA ALA A 166 -2.87 -10.49 -12.76
C ALA A 166 -1.51 -9.87 -12.39
N VAL A 167 -0.99 -10.16 -11.20
CA VAL A 167 0.35 -9.70 -10.79
C VAL A 167 1.45 -10.34 -11.63
N ASN A 168 1.37 -11.65 -11.94
CA ASN A 168 2.34 -12.28 -12.84
C ASN A 168 2.25 -11.70 -14.26
N HIS A 169 1.05 -11.38 -14.76
CA HIS A 169 0.88 -10.68 -16.03
C HIS A 169 1.62 -9.34 -16.05
N ALA A 170 1.56 -8.59 -14.94
CA ALA A 170 2.34 -7.34 -14.81
C ALA A 170 3.86 -7.61 -14.89
N PHE A 171 4.36 -8.63 -14.22
CA PHE A 171 5.79 -8.99 -14.27
C PHE A 171 6.23 -9.45 -15.66
N ASP A 172 5.39 -10.22 -16.35
CA ASP A 172 5.66 -10.70 -17.73
C ASP A 172 5.67 -9.54 -18.76
N HIS A 173 5.04 -8.40 -18.42
CA HIS A 173 4.98 -7.19 -19.24
C HIS A 173 5.90 -6.06 -18.75
N ASP A 174 6.91 -6.38 -17.95
CA ASP A 174 7.89 -5.42 -17.45
C ASP A 174 7.30 -4.28 -16.61
N VAL A 175 6.25 -4.54 -15.84
CA VAL A 175 5.58 -3.56 -14.98
C VAL A 175 6.03 -3.71 -13.53
N VAL A 176 6.36 -2.60 -12.87
CA VAL A 176 6.64 -2.58 -11.42
C VAL A 176 5.34 -2.57 -10.64
N VAL A 177 5.17 -3.51 -9.71
CA VAL A 177 3.99 -3.59 -8.84
C VAL A 177 4.38 -3.20 -7.42
N VAL A 178 3.66 -2.24 -6.86
CA VAL A 178 3.89 -1.70 -5.51
C VAL A 178 2.61 -1.83 -4.69
N ALA A 179 2.70 -2.39 -3.47
CA ALA A 179 1.53 -2.61 -2.62
C ALA A 179 1.82 -2.34 -1.14
N GLY A 180 0.83 -1.84 -0.41
CA GLY A 180 0.94 -1.57 1.03
C GLY A 180 0.86 -2.83 1.89
N THR A 181 1.61 -2.87 3.00
CA THR A 181 1.63 -4.02 3.91
C THR A 181 0.36 -4.16 4.75
N GLY A 182 -0.39 -3.07 4.96
CA GLY A 182 -1.59 -3.01 5.80
C GLY A 182 -1.40 -2.13 7.05
N ASN A 183 -2.50 -1.84 7.75
CA ASN A 183 -2.58 -0.79 8.77
C ASN A 183 -3.14 -1.29 10.12
N ASP A 184 -2.94 -2.56 10.46
CA ASP A 184 -3.51 -3.17 11.66
C ASP A 184 -2.47 -3.41 12.78
N GLY A 185 -1.18 -3.10 12.51
CA GLY A 185 -0.08 -3.30 13.45
C GLY A 185 0.16 -4.77 13.79
N VAL A 186 -0.08 -5.67 12.84
CA VAL A 186 0.05 -7.12 13.05
C VAL A 186 1.21 -7.71 12.26
N GLU A 187 1.74 -8.85 12.73
CA GLU A 187 2.78 -9.62 12.06
C GLU A 187 2.17 -10.49 10.94
N HIS A 188 1.48 -9.85 10.01
CA HIS A 188 0.85 -10.51 8.86
C HIS A 188 0.66 -9.51 7.72
N ILE A 189 1.12 -9.87 6.52
CA ILE A 189 0.95 -9.06 5.32
C ILE A 189 -0.07 -9.73 4.40
N GLY A 190 -1.11 -8.98 4.05
CA GLY A 190 -2.17 -9.43 3.16
C GLY A 190 -1.78 -9.36 1.66
N ALA A 191 -2.67 -9.88 0.82
CA ALA A 191 -2.52 -9.75 -0.63
C ALA A 191 -2.96 -8.34 -1.09
N PRO A 192 -2.30 -7.76 -2.12
CA PRO A 192 -1.28 -8.34 -3.00
C PRO A 192 0.17 -8.19 -2.51
N ALA A 193 0.44 -7.50 -1.40
CA ALA A 193 1.79 -7.23 -0.92
C ALA A 193 2.60 -8.50 -0.59
N ASN A 194 1.93 -9.59 -0.17
CA ASN A 194 2.56 -10.87 0.12
C ASN A 194 2.91 -11.70 -1.15
N ILE A 195 2.66 -11.20 -2.35
CA ILE A 195 3.05 -11.88 -3.59
C ILE A 195 4.53 -11.60 -3.86
N ARG A 196 5.32 -12.66 -3.97
CA ARG A 196 6.75 -12.53 -4.27
C ARG A 196 6.99 -11.82 -5.59
N GLY A 197 7.82 -10.79 -5.57
CA GLY A 197 8.09 -9.93 -6.71
C GLY A 197 7.44 -8.55 -6.59
N VAL A 198 6.43 -8.39 -5.74
CA VAL A 198 5.80 -7.12 -5.42
C VAL A 198 6.70 -6.32 -4.46
N LEU A 199 6.79 -5.02 -4.65
CA LEU A 199 7.36 -4.10 -3.67
C LEU A 199 6.34 -3.88 -2.55
N ALA A 200 6.43 -4.70 -1.49
CA ALA A 200 5.63 -4.56 -0.28
C ALA A 200 6.16 -3.39 0.56
N VAL A 201 5.33 -2.37 0.80
CA VAL A 201 5.73 -1.12 1.41
C VAL A 201 5.13 -0.96 2.81
N ALA A 202 5.99 -0.90 3.81
CA ALA A 202 5.68 -0.58 5.19
C ALA A 202 5.68 0.94 5.45
N GLY A 203 5.12 1.35 6.58
CA GLY A 203 5.05 2.74 7.00
C GLY A 203 6.16 3.16 7.93
N THR A 204 6.67 4.40 7.76
CA THR A 204 7.50 5.09 8.76
C THR A 204 6.85 6.38 9.21
N GLU A 205 7.20 6.80 10.42
CA GLU A 205 7.00 8.16 10.92
C GLU A 205 8.21 9.05 10.57
N ARG A 206 8.30 10.22 11.18
CA ARG A 206 9.48 11.08 11.07
C ARG A 206 10.72 10.37 11.62
N ASP A 207 11.88 10.76 11.14
CA ASP A 207 13.19 10.29 11.63
C ASP A 207 13.39 8.76 11.50
N LEU A 208 12.79 8.16 10.44
CA LEU A 208 12.90 6.73 10.12
C LEU A 208 12.29 5.79 11.17
N VAL A 209 11.48 6.31 12.10
CA VAL A 209 10.83 5.47 13.10
C VAL A 209 9.76 4.62 12.43
N PRO A 210 9.76 3.28 12.60
CA PRO A 210 8.69 2.43 12.09
C PRO A 210 7.32 2.87 12.64
N TRP A 211 6.32 2.96 11.76
CA TRP A 211 4.96 3.29 12.18
C TRP A 211 4.29 2.08 12.84
N SER A 212 3.80 2.26 14.08
CA SER A 212 3.28 1.17 14.91
C SER A 212 2.08 0.43 14.34
N ASP A 213 1.27 1.11 13.51
CA ASP A 213 0.09 0.51 12.91
C ASP A 213 0.42 -0.16 11.56
N SER A 214 1.66 -0.01 11.04
CA SER A 214 2.09 -0.73 9.84
C SER A 214 2.16 -2.23 10.11
N ASN A 215 1.56 -3.04 9.22
CA ASN A 215 1.76 -4.49 9.29
C ASN A 215 3.21 -4.84 8.92
N THR A 216 3.71 -5.90 9.53
CA THR A 216 5.09 -6.37 9.40
C THR A 216 5.13 -7.84 8.96
N GLY A 217 6.25 -8.28 8.38
CA GLY A 217 6.43 -9.67 7.98
C GLY A 217 7.60 -9.88 7.02
N PRO A 218 7.92 -11.14 6.72
CA PRO A 218 9.06 -11.48 5.86
C PRO A 218 8.89 -11.00 4.41
N GLU A 219 7.69 -10.59 4.01
CA GLU A 219 7.39 -10.01 2.70
C GLU A 219 7.67 -8.51 2.62
N THR A 220 7.86 -7.82 3.75
CA THR A 220 8.21 -6.38 3.74
C THR A 220 9.47 -6.15 2.92
N VAL A 221 9.41 -5.22 1.97
CA VAL A 221 10.52 -4.93 1.04
C VAL A 221 11.12 -3.55 1.28
N LEU A 222 10.29 -2.53 1.35
CA LEU A 222 10.69 -1.14 1.55
C LEU A 222 9.78 -0.48 2.58
N ALA A 223 10.21 0.66 3.07
CA ALA A 223 9.39 1.55 3.86
C ALA A 223 9.35 2.96 3.26
N ALA A 224 8.33 3.73 3.61
CA ALA A 224 8.24 5.16 3.30
C ALA A 224 7.35 5.87 4.33
N PRO A 225 7.37 7.21 4.39
CA PRO A 225 6.51 7.98 5.29
C PRO A 225 5.04 7.61 5.16
N ALA A 226 4.39 7.32 6.30
CA ALA A 226 3.02 6.85 6.38
C ALA A 226 2.14 7.64 7.37
N LYS A 227 2.71 8.55 8.17
CA LYS A 227 1.98 9.26 9.22
C LYS A 227 2.05 10.77 9.05
N GLY A 228 0.89 11.43 9.17
CA GLY A 228 0.79 12.87 8.96
C GLY A 228 1.11 13.29 7.54
N ILE A 229 0.62 12.55 6.56
CA ILE A 229 0.89 12.74 5.13
C ILE A 229 -0.20 13.61 4.51
N VAL A 230 0.18 14.79 4.05
CA VAL A 230 -0.74 15.75 3.42
C VAL A 230 -0.78 15.54 1.92
N SER A 231 -2.00 15.42 1.37
CA SER A 231 -2.25 15.24 -0.06
C SER A 231 -3.51 15.96 -0.53
N ALA A 232 -3.69 16.05 -1.86
CA ALA A 232 -4.92 16.56 -2.44
C ALA A 232 -6.01 15.48 -2.42
N VAL A 233 -7.25 15.92 -2.21
CA VAL A 233 -8.47 15.10 -2.26
C VAL A 233 -9.55 15.85 -3.05
N PRO A 234 -10.61 15.18 -3.52
CA PRO A 234 -11.72 15.87 -4.17
C PRO A 234 -12.36 16.90 -3.24
N LYS A 235 -12.69 18.08 -3.77
CA LYS A 235 -13.43 19.10 -3.01
C LYS A 235 -14.83 18.66 -2.61
N SER A 236 -15.38 17.65 -3.27
CA SER A 236 -16.63 17.00 -2.88
C SER A 236 -16.52 16.19 -1.58
N VAL A 237 -15.29 15.79 -1.20
CA VAL A 237 -14.98 15.04 0.02
C VAL A 237 -14.52 15.96 1.13
N VAL A 238 -13.61 16.89 0.82
CA VAL A 238 -13.11 17.92 1.76
C VAL A 238 -13.09 19.28 1.06
N ASP A 239 -13.82 20.27 1.57
CA ASP A 239 -14.02 21.58 0.96
C ASP A 239 -12.71 22.31 0.59
N THR A 240 -11.65 22.13 1.38
CA THR A 240 -10.33 22.72 1.11
C THR A 240 -9.64 22.07 -0.09
N GLY A 241 -9.99 20.83 -0.45
CA GLY A 241 -9.33 20.01 -1.45
C GLY A 241 -8.06 19.33 -0.96
N TYR A 242 -7.78 19.35 0.36
CA TYR A 242 -6.59 18.72 0.96
C TYR A 242 -6.93 18.03 2.27
N ALA A 243 -6.25 16.92 2.54
CA ALA A 243 -6.38 16.17 3.78
C ALA A 243 -5.01 15.66 4.27
N GLU A 244 -4.91 15.48 5.59
CA GLU A 244 -3.83 14.74 6.23
C GLU A 244 -4.30 13.31 6.48
N MET A 245 -3.44 12.34 6.23
CA MET A 245 -3.75 10.92 6.37
C MET A 245 -2.60 10.13 7.00
N ASP A 246 -2.95 9.00 7.61
CA ASP A 246 -2.03 7.99 8.08
C ASP A 246 -2.32 6.68 7.33
N GLY A 247 -1.29 5.97 6.86
CA GLY A 247 -1.45 4.66 6.22
C GLY A 247 -0.31 4.23 5.33
N THR A 248 -0.08 2.93 5.25
CA THR A 248 0.84 2.32 4.29
C THR A 248 0.42 2.58 2.84
N SER A 249 -0.83 2.99 2.61
CA SER A 249 -1.34 3.49 1.33
C SER A 249 -0.53 4.70 0.83
N ALA A 250 -0.29 5.69 1.69
CA ALA A 250 0.53 6.85 1.37
C ALA A 250 1.98 6.45 1.08
N ALA A 251 2.56 5.59 1.92
CA ALA A 251 3.90 5.04 1.70
C ALA A 251 4.03 4.33 0.34
N THR A 252 3.02 3.53 -0.04
CA THR A 252 2.93 2.84 -1.34
C THR A 252 2.94 3.83 -2.51
N ALA A 253 2.15 4.90 -2.41
CA ALA A 253 2.12 5.95 -3.43
C ALA A 253 3.47 6.66 -3.57
N LEU A 254 4.15 6.96 -2.46
CA LEU A 254 5.49 7.57 -2.47
C LEU A 254 6.53 6.66 -3.14
N VAL A 255 6.51 5.34 -2.87
CA VAL A 255 7.40 4.36 -3.53
C VAL A 255 7.04 4.20 -5.01
N SER A 256 5.75 4.22 -5.37
CA SER A 256 5.31 4.20 -6.79
C SER A 256 5.83 5.43 -7.54
N GLY A 257 5.80 6.60 -6.92
CA GLY A 257 6.41 7.81 -7.46
C GLY A 257 7.92 7.69 -7.61
N ALA A 258 8.63 7.09 -6.64
CA ALA A 258 10.06 6.83 -6.74
C ALA A 258 10.39 5.88 -7.90
N ALA A 259 9.62 4.82 -8.09
CA ALA A 259 9.74 3.91 -9.23
C ALA A 259 9.54 4.65 -10.56
N ALA A 260 8.57 5.57 -10.62
CA ALA A 260 8.34 6.41 -11.80
C ALA A 260 9.53 7.36 -12.08
N LEU A 261 10.15 7.92 -11.05
CA LEU A 261 11.35 8.74 -11.23
C LEU A 261 12.51 7.94 -11.85
N VAL A 262 12.74 6.70 -11.36
CA VAL A 262 13.79 5.82 -11.88
C VAL A 262 13.51 5.45 -13.32
N ARG A 263 12.29 5.02 -13.67
CA ARG A 263 11.92 4.70 -15.04
C ARG A 263 12.10 5.88 -16.00
N ALA A 264 11.73 7.09 -15.56
CA ALA A 264 11.92 8.29 -16.40
C ALA A 264 13.39 8.67 -16.57
N ALA A 265 14.24 8.42 -15.57
CA ALA A 265 15.68 8.64 -15.66
C ALA A 265 16.36 7.61 -16.55
N TYR A 266 15.82 6.39 -16.62
CA TYR A 266 16.39 5.25 -17.36
C TYR A 266 15.30 4.55 -18.18
N PRO A 267 14.89 5.14 -19.36
CA PRO A 267 13.73 4.63 -20.11
C PRO A 267 13.90 3.20 -20.66
N ASP A 268 15.13 2.76 -20.88
CA ASP A 268 15.45 1.42 -21.41
C ASP A 268 15.66 0.37 -20.30
N MET A 269 15.55 0.79 -19.03
CA MET A 269 15.75 -0.11 -17.88
C MET A 269 14.53 -0.98 -17.63
N ASN A 270 14.75 -2.29 -17.48
CA ASN A 270 13.67 -3.23 -17.15
C ASN A 270 13.18 -3.07 -15.70
N ALA A 271 11.94 -3.53 -15.41
CA ALA A 271 11.32 -3.45 -14.09
C ALA A 271 12.16 -4.13 -13.00
N ALA A 272 12.84 -5.22 -13.32
CA ALA A 272 13.71 -5.93 -12.38
C ALA A 272 14.87 -5.04 -11.89
N SER A 273 15.50 -4.29 -12.78
CA SER A 273 16.56 -3.35 -12.45
C SER A 273 16.03 -2.13 -11.68
N VAL A 274 14.82 -1.65 -11.99
CA VAL A 274 14.15 -0.60 -11.19
C VAL A 274 13.96 -1.08 -9.76
N VAL A 275 13.40 -2.27 -9.55
CA VAL A 275 13.25 -2.89 -8.22
C VAL A 275 14.60 -3.03 -7.54
N ASN A 276 15.62 -3.56 -8.25
CA ASN A 276 16.96 -3.73 -7.70
C ASN A 276 17.58 -2.40 -7.23
N ARG A 277 17.41 -1.33 -7.99
CA ARG A 277 17.91 0.00 -7.60
C ARG A 277 17.22 0.50 -6.35
N LEU A 278 15.89 0.44 -6.30
CA LEU A 278 15.13 0.91 -5.14
C LEU A 278 15.53 0.19 -3.85
N ILE A 279 15.71 -1.13 -3.88
CA ILE A 279 16.09 -1.90 -2.68
C ILE A 279 17.57 -1.75 -2.31
N THR A 280 18.45 -1.60 -3.29
CA THR A 280 19.90 -1.49 -3.04
C THR A 280 20.31 -0.13 -2.50
N THR A 281 19.55 0.91 -2.83
CA THR A 281 19.83 2.31 -2.46
C THR A 281 18.95 2.82 -1.32
N ALA A 282 18.09 1.96 -0.76
CA ALA A 282 17.27 2.32 0.40
C ALA A 282 18.13 2.72 1.59
N THR A 283 17.67 3.71 2.34
CA THR A 283 18.29 4.11 3.60
C THR A 283 17.87 3.15 4.70
N ASP A 284 18.83 2.45 5.25
CA ASP A 284 18.60 1.48 6.34
C ASP A 284 17.87 2.16 7.52
N ALA A 285 16.87 1.47 8.05
CA ALA A 285 16.02 1.96 9.11
C ALA A 285 15.75 0.81 10.10
N ASP A 286 15.50 1.16 11.37
CA ASP A 286 15.28 0.22 12.47
C ASP A 286 16.54 -0.62 12.78
N VAL A 287 16.57 -1.90 12.43
CA VAL A 287 17.69 -2.81 12.71
C VAL A 287 18.62 -2.88 11.49
N PRO A 288 19.96 -2.82 11.67
CA PRO A 288 20.90 -2.85 10.54
C PRO A 288 20.71 -4.05 9.61
N GLY A 289 20.57 -3.78 8.31
CA GLY A 289 20.30 -4.76 7.27
C GLY A 289 18.82 -5.00 7.04
N ARG A 290 18.48 -5.97 6.18
CA ARG A 290 17.08 -6.28 5.90
C ARG A 290 16.39 -6.89 7.11
N ASP A 291 15.24 -6.35 7.47
CA ASP A 291 14.37 -6.83 8.56
C ASP A 291 12.90 -7.01 8.09
N ASP A 292 12.02 -7.48 8.97
CA ASP A 292 10.61 -7.74 8.67
C ASP A 292 9.70 -6.52 8.95
N VAL A 293 10.25 -5.41 9.44
CA VAL A 293 9.53 -4.19 9.81
C VAL A 293 9.63 -3.14 8.69
N THR A 294 10.85 -2.85 8.24
CA THR A 294 11.15 -1.83 7.22
C THR A 294 11.73 -2.39 5.92
N GLY A 295 11.92 -3.71 5.85
CA GLY A 295 12.49 -4.39 4.69
C GLY A 295 13.97 -4.04 4.49
N PHE A 296 14.33 -3.50 3.33
CA PHE A 296 15.67 -2.98 3.04
C PHE A 296 15.85 -1.54 3.53
N GLY A 297 14.83 -0.95 4.15
CA GLY A 297 14.84 0.40 4.67
C GLY A 297 13.90 1.35 3.92
N GLN A 298 13.99 2.64 4.23
CA GLN A 298 13.21 3.69 3.61
C GLN A 298 13.73 3.98 2.19
N VAL A 299 12.82 4.07 1.24
CA VAL A 299 13.15 4.42 -0.14
C VAL A 299 13.88 5.76 -0.21
N ASP A 300 14.96 5.83 -1.00
CA ASP A 300 15.71 7.05 -1.32
C ASP A 300 15.64 7.31 -2.84
N PRO A 301 14.71 8.14 -3.31
CA PRO A 301 14.55 8.42 -4.73
C PRO A 301 15.79 9.07 -5.37
N PHE A 302 16.52 9.90 -4.63
CA PHE A 302 17.73 10.55 -5.15
C PHE A 302 18.85 9.54 -5.34
N ALA A 303 19.12 8.70 -4.35
CA ALA A 303 20.12 7.64 -4.46
C ALA A 303 19.72 6.60 -5.53
N ALA A 304 18.43 6.24 -5.65
CA ALA A 304 17.95 5.33 -6.68
C ALA A 304 18.20 5.84 -8.10
N ILE A 305 18.19 7.15 -8.34
CA ILE A 305 18.49 7.74 -9.65
C ILE A 305 20.01 7.87 -9.88
N THR A 306 20.79 8.24 -8.85
CA THR A 306 22.16 8.72 -9.03
C THR A 306 23.24 7.69 -8.71
N ALA A 307 22.94 6.67 -7.90
CA ALA A 307 23.92 5.65 -7.55
C ALA A 307 24.28 4.74 -8.74
N ASP A 308 25.52 4.24 -8.73
CA ASP A 308 25.97 3.22 -9.67
C ASP A 308 25.49 1.84 -9.19
N VAL A 309 24.39 1.36 -9.76
CA VAL A 309 23.79 0.05 -9.45
C VAL A 309 23.71 -0.76 -10.73
N ALA A 310 24.24 -1.97 -10.71
CA ALA A 310 24.22 -2.86 -11.85
C ALA A 310 22.80 -3.31 -12.23
N ASP A 311 22.54 -3.38 -13.54
CA ASP A 311 21.29 -3.94 -14.04
C ASP A 311 21.19 -5.43 -13.77
N VAL A 312 19.96 -5.89 -13.54
CA VAL A 312 19.65 -7.30 -13.31
C VAL A 312 18.60 -7.79 -14.32
N ALA A 313 18.75 -9.05 -14.74
CA ALA A 313 17.83 -9.65 -15.71
C ALA A 313 16.53 -10.17 -15.06
N ARG A 314 16.48 -10.24 -13.74
CA ARG A 314 15.35 -10.82 -13.00
C ARG A 314 15.08 -10.01 -11.75
N ASN A 315 13.80 -9.91 -11.43
CA ASN A 315 13.38 -9.29 -10.17
C ASN A 315 14.00 -10.05 -8.98
N PRO A 316 14.82 -9.38 -8.14
CA PRO A 316 15.51 -10.00 -7.00
C PRO A 316 14.54 -10.54 -5.94
N LEU A 317 13.29 -10.06 -5.93
CA LEU A 317 12.24 -10.48 -5.01
C LEU A 317 11.47 -11.72 -5.52
N ALA A 318 11.62 -12.05 -6.81
CA ALA A 318 10.96 -13.21 -7.40
C ALA A 318 11.59 -14.52 -6.90
N PRO A 319 10.82 -15.65 -6.88
CA PRO A 319 11.38 -16.94 -6.54
C PRO A 319 12.55 -17.29 -7.48
N ALA A 320 13.61 -17.89 -6.93
CA ALA A 320 14.65 -18.45 -7.76
C ALA A 320 14.02 -19.46 -8.75
N PRO A 321 14.51 -19.51 -10.01
CA PRO A 321 14.05 -20.52 -10.95
C PRO A 321 14.20 -21.88 -10.29
N ARG A 322 13.15 -22.71 -10.32
CA ARG A 322 13.33 -24.11 -9.97
C ARG A 322 14.32 -24.64 -10.98
N THR A 323 15.54 -24.92 -10.53
CA THR A 323 16.45 -25.74 -11.29
C THR A 323 15.68 -27.03 -11.48
N THR A 324 15.17 -27.31 -12.68
CA THR A 324 14.68 -28.63 -13.02
C THR A 324 15.88 -29.50 -12.78
N ALA A 325 15.88 -30.25 -11.65
CA ALA A 325 16.89 -31.26 -11.41
C ALA A 325 16.97 -32.04 -12.70
N ALA A 326 18.18 -32.20 -13.24
CA ALA A 326 18.39 -33.01 -14.40
C ALA A 326 17.61 -34.32 -14.17
N PRO A 327 16.88 -34.83 -15.17
CA PRO A 327 16.08 -36.04 -14.98
C PRO A 327 16.98 -37.06 -14.31
N VAL A 328 16.65 -37.39 -13.07
CA VAL A 328 17.34 -38.48 -12.37
C VAL A 328 17.19 -39.68 -13.31
N PRO A 329 18.29 -40.27 -13.82
CA PRO A 329 18.17 -41.42 -14.69
C PRO A 329 17.34 -42.43 -13.91
N SER A 330 16.16 -42.74 -14.45
CA SER A 330 15.25 -43.71 -13.86
C SER A 330 15.93 -45.08 -13.97
N SER A 331 16.78 -45.38 -13.00
CA SER A 331 17.20 -46.73 -12.71
C SER A 331 16.02 -47.44 -12.04
N ALA A 332 14.94 -47.56 -12.79
CA ALA A 332 13.81 -48.35 -12.39
C ALA A 332 14.28 -49.84 -12.44
N THR A 333 14.90 -50.25 -11.36
CA THR A 333 14.91 -51.67 -11.03
C THR A 333 13.43 -52.03 -10.86
N PRO A 334 12.91 -53.01 -11.63
CA PRO A 334 11.51 -53.39 -11.51
C PRO A 334 11.28 -53.86 -10.08
N VAL A 335 10.55 -53.07 -9.30
CA VAL A 335 10.03 -53.50 -8.01
C VAL A 335 9.08 -54.65 -8.30
N ARG A 336 9.54 -55.85 -8.02
CA ARG A 336 8.71 -57.05 -8.08
C ARG A 336 7.56 -56.84 -7.11
N GLU A 337 6.39 -56.63 -7.66
CA GLU A 337 5.15 -56.46 -6.91
C GLU A 337 4.94 -57.74 -6.08
N ARG A 338 5.26 -57.67 -4.79
CA ARG A 338 4.98 -58.73 -3.85
C ARG A 338 3.53 -58.56 -3.46
N ALA A 339 2.67 -59.41 -4.09
CA ALA A 339 1.28 -59.48 -3.71
C ALA A 339 1.17 -59.69 -2.20
N LEU A 340 0.76 -58.64 -1.47
CA LEU A 340 0.39 -58.78 -0.06
C LEU A 340 -0.98 -59.42 -0.01
N ASN A 341 -1.00 -60.74 0.14
CA ASN A 341 -2.22 -61.46 0.49
C ASN A 341 -2.56 -61.14 1.94
N GLY A 342 -3.25 -59.99 2.12
CA GLY A 342 -3.93 -59.68 3.36
C GLY A 342 -5.24 -60.48 3.44
N PRO A 343 -5.72 -60.83 4.65
CA PRO A 343 -6.96 -61.57 4.80
C PRO A 343 -8.11 -60.78 4.20
N ALA A 344 -8.87 -61.42 3.30
CA ALA A 344 -10.08 -60.83 2.70
C ALA A 344 -11.13 -60.60 3.80
N TRP A 345 -11.34 -59.37 4.19
CA TRP A 345 -12.42 -59.02 5.09
C TRP A 345 -13.74 -59.15 4.35
N SER A 346 -14.63 -60.03 4.83
CA SER A 346 -15.96 -60.20 4.28
C SER A 346 -16.74 -58.86 4.38
N GLY A 347 -17.59 -58.57 3.38
CA GLY A 347 -18.33 -57.29 3.28
C GLY A 347 -19.14 -56.89 4.52
N GLY A 348 -19.52 -57.88 5.38
CA GLY A 348 -20.23 -57.62 6.64
C GLY A 348 -19.36 -56.95 7.72
N ALA A 349 -18.05 -57.22 7.76
CA ALA A 349 -17.13 -56.62 8.74
C ALA A 349 -16.88 -55.13 8.44
N ARG A 350 -16.89 -54.70 7.17
CA ARG A 350 -16.73 -53.32 6.77
C ARG A 350 -17.96 -52.48 7.12
N ALA A 351 -19.14 -53.00 6.98
CA ALA A 351 -20.40 -52.35 7.32
C ALA A 351 -20.49 -52.13 8.87
N GLY A 352 -20.06 -53.12 9.66
CA GLY A 352 -20.03 -53.01 11.13
C GLY A 352 -19.11 -51.94 11.68
N VAL A 353 -17.92 -51.75 11.08
CA VAL A 353 -16.95 -50.71 11.52
C VAL A 353 -17.44 -49.32 11.17
N VAL A 354 -18.07 -49.13 10.00
CA VAL A 354 -18.61 -47.80 9.61
C VAL A 354 -19.83 -47.44 10.45
N LEU A 355 -20.74 -48.38 10.70
CA LEU A 355 -21.92 -48.14 11.54
C LEU A 355 -21.55 -47.92 13.02
N GLY A 356 -20.58 -48.66 13.54
CA GLY A 356 -20.07 -48.45 14.93
C GLY A 356 -19.38 -47.10 15.09
N GLY A 357 -18.60 -46.64 14.10
CA GLY A 357 -17.96 -45.34 14.11
C GLY A 357 -18.97 -44.18 14.08
N LEU A 358 -20.01 -44.27 13.23
CA LEU A 358 -21.07 -43.26 13.15
C LEU A 358 -21.90 -43.18 14.44
N LEU A 359 -22.18 -44.33 15.07
CA LEU A 359 -22.92 -44.38 16.34
C LEU A 359 -22.11 -43.76 17.47
N ALA A 360 -20.78 -43.99 17.53
CA ALA A 360 -19.89 -43.38 18.53
C ALA A 360 -19.80 -41.86 18.38
N ILE A 361 -19.79 -41.34 17.15
CA ILE A 361 -19.80 -39.91 16.88
C ILE A 361 -21.14 -39.29 17.31
N LEU A 362 -22.27 -39.95 17.00
CA LEU A 362 -23.60 -39.46 17.36
C LEU A 362 -23.79 -39.39 18.90
N VAL A 363 -23.31 -40.41 19.61
CA VAL A 363 -23.33 -40.43 21.10
C VAL A 363 -22.43 -39.34 21.68
N GLY A 364 -21.24 -39.14 21.11
CA GLY A 364 -20.31 -38.08 21.51
C GLY A 364 -20.92 -36.68 21.36
N VAL A 365 -21.55 -36.38 20.24
CA VAL A 365 -22.21 -35.08 19.97
C VAL A 365 -23.39 -34.85 20.91
N THR A 366 -24.21 -35.89 21.19
CA THR A 366 -25.36 -35.78 22.10
C THR A 366 -24.96 -35.57 23.55
N VAL A 367 -23.91 -36.27 24.02
CA VAL A 367 -23.40 -36.11 25.39
C VAL A 367 -22.75 -34.73 25.57
N THR A 368 -21.99 -34.25 24.59
CA THR A 368 -21.41 -32.91 24.64
C THR A 368 -22.47 -31.82 24.62
N GLY A 369 -23.50 -31.96 23.78
CA GLY A 369 -24.66 -31.05 23.75
C GLY A 369 -25.42 -30.99 25.08
N LEU A 370 -25.64 -32.14 25.74
CA LEU A 370 -26.30 -32.22 27.04
C LEU A 370 -25.45 -31.62 28.17
N LEU A 371 -24.12 -31.77 28.12
CA LEU A 371 -23.20 -31.16 29.09
C LEU A 371 -23.15 -29.64 28.94
N LEU A 372 -23.09 -29.14 27.72
CA LEU A 372 -23.10 -27.71 27.44
C LEU A 372 -24.45 -27.03 27.82
N SER A 373 -25.56 -27.72 27.68
CA SER A 373 -26.87 -27.20 28.06
C SER A 373 -27.08 -27.05 29.58
N ARG A 374 -26.30 -27.77 30.41
CA ARG A 374 -26.33 -27.71 31.88
C ARG A 374 -25.47 -26.61 32.48
N VAL A 375 -24.59 -25.96 31.69
CA VAL A 375 -23.86 -24.79 32.17
C VAL A 375 -24.83 -23.60 32.22
N ARG A 376 -25.38 -23.33 33.40
CA ARG A 376 -26.18 -22.12 33.63
C ARG A 376 -25.33 -20.90 33.28
N ARG A 377 -25.74 -20.14 32.27
CA ARG A 377 -25.15 -18.83 31.97
C ARG A 377 -25.33 -17.95 33.21
N PRO A 378 -24.28 -17.33 33.76
CA PRO A 378 -24.47 -16.33 34.80
C PRO A 378 -25.28 -15.17 34.16
N VAL A 379 -26.36 -14.78 34.84
CA VAL A 379 -27.13 -13.59 34.50
C VAL A 379 -26.23 -12.40 34.77
N SER A 380 -25.82 -11.70 33.75
CA SER A 380 -25.09 -10.44 33.88
C SER A 380 -25.98 -9.41 34.62
N PRO A 381 -25.47 -8.68 35.61
CA PRO A 381 -26.22 -7.61 36.23
C PRO A 381 -26.60 -6.54 35.18
N PRO A 382 -27.73 -5.85 35.36
CA PRO A 382 -28.13 -4.79 34.44
C PRO A 382 -27.05 -3.72 34.40
N LEU A 383 -26.70 -3.29 33.17
CA LEU A 383 -25.76 -2.20 32.97
C LEU A 383 -26.30 -0.93 33.65
N PRO A 384 -25.43 -0.13 34.26
CA PRO A 384 -25.83 1.18 34.79
C PRO A 384 -26.33 2.06 33.62
N PRO A 385 -27.22 3.04 33.85
CA PRO A 385 -27.72 3.92 32.82
C PRO A 385 -26.53 4.62 32.14
N ARG A 386 -26.53 4.56 30.83
CA ARG A 386 -25.48 5.15 29.97
C ARG A 386 -25.43 6.64 30.27
N ALA A 387 -24.31 7.11 30.82
CA ALA A 387 -24.06 8.55 30.92
C ALA A 387 -24.12 9.13 29.50
N GLU A 388 -24.87 10.20 29.32
CA GLU A 388 -24.86 10.97 28.06
C GLU A 388 -23.45 11.51 27.87
N ILE A 389 -22.73 10.92 26.91
CA ILE A 389 -21.43 11.44 26.47
C ILE A 389 -21.74 12.70 25.67
N PRO A 390 -21.21 13.88 26.03
CA PRO A 390 -21.41 15.09 25.22
C PRO A 390 -20.83 14.82 23.82
N PRO A 391 -21.43 15.41 22.76
CA PRO A 391 -20.91 15.27 21.42
C PRO A 391 -19.45 15.75 21.39
N PRO A 392 -18.57 15.07 20.65
CA PRO A 392 -17.20 15.48 20.51
C PRO A 392 -17.12 16.89 19.90
N PRO A 393 -16.11 17.71 20.27
CA PRO A 393 -15.93 19.02 19.71
C PRO A 393 -15.79 18.95 18.18
N GLU A 394 -16.21 20.00 17.47
CA GLU A 394 -16.21 20.06 15.99
C GLU A 394 -14.84 19.72 15.38
N GLU A 395 -13.76 19.98 16.08
CA GLU A 395 -12.38 19.62 15.67
C GLU A 395 -12.14 18.12 15.55
N PHE A 396 -12.97 17.28 16.20
CA PHE A 396 -12.85 15.83 16.14
C PHE A 396 -13.23 15.27 14.76
N TRP A 397 -14.18 15.91 14.06
CA TRP A 397 -14.69 15.44 12.77
C TRP A 397 -13.79 15.83 11.57
N ASN A 398 -12.80 16.72 11.81
CA ASN A 398 -11.85 17.14 10.79
C ASN A 398 -10.61 16.23 10.68
N ARG A 399 -10.54 15.16 11.46
CA ARG A 399 -9.50 14.14 11.32
C ARG A 399 -10.10 12.89 10.71
N THR A 400 -10.14 12.85 9.41
CA THR A 400 -10.44 11.63 8.65
C THR A 400 -9.23 10.70 8.76
N ARG A 401 -9.38 9.59 9.50
CA ARG A 401 -8.43 8.48 9.40
C ARG A 401 -8.87 7.62 8.21
N TRP A 402 -8.00 7.52 7.25
CA TRP A 402 -8.13 6.62 6.10
C TRP A 402 -7.42 5.32 6.37
#